data_5ac328caf844f8aaa0c33cfda07dd096
#
_entry.id   5ac328caf844f8aaa0c33cfda07dd096
#
_cell.length_a   1.000
_cell.length_b   1.000
_cell.length_c   1.000
_cell.angle_alpha   90.00
_cell.angle_beta   90.00
_cell.angle_gamma   90.00
#
_symmetry.space_group_name_H-M   'P 1'
#
loop_
_entity.id
_entity.type
_entity.pdbx_description
1 polymer ?
#
loop_
_entity_poly.entity_id
_entity_poly.type
_entity_poly.pdbx_seq_one_letter_code
_entity_poly.pdbx_strand_id
1 'polypeptide(L)'
;MSSAPRYTPHYTVEDYRRWEGDWELWAGTAVSMTPSPFGRHGSMLARLVTALTNGIDSAGCNATVLAEIDWIIADDMIVRPDASVICGGSPEKHIETAPAVVVEVLSPATRERDLNHKRALYANNRVPWYLIADPDDSLITLLKLNEQHEYVLTPIAGDDHVELLICDDCRINLDFSRCVQQ
;
A
#
# COMPACT_ATOMS: atom_id res chain seq x y z
N MET A 1 18.14 35.77 21.57
CA MET A 1 16.86 36.04 20.89
C MET A 1 15.95 34.86 21.18
N SER A 2 14.86 35.08 21.92
CA SER A 2 13.89 34.03 22.20
C SER A 2 12.95 33.92 21.00
N SER A 3 12.95 32.79 20.28
CA SER A 3 11.94 32.51 19.26
C SER A 3 10.67 32.02 19.95
N ALA A 4 9.52 32.54 19.57
CA ALA A 4 8.24 32.02 20.05
C ALA A 4 8.11 30.52 19.67
N PRO A 5 7.53 29.68 20.54
CA PRO A 5 7.25 28.30 20.20
C PRO A 5 6.33 28.25 18.97
N ARG A 6 6.72 27.48 17.95
CA ARG A 6 5.85 27.27 16.79
C ARG A 6 4.76 26.29 17.19
N TYR A 7 3.52 26.74 17.13
CA TYR A 7 2.36 25.85 17.26
C TYR A 7 2.22 25.06 15.95
N THR A 8 2.31 23.75 16.03
CA THR A 8 2.00 22.84 14.93
C THR A 8 0.69 22.13 15.28
N PRO A 9 -0.36 22.25 14.45
CA PRO A 9 -1.59 21.51 14.69
C PRO A 9 -1.28 20.01 14.75
N HIS A 10 -1.97 19.29 15.62
CA HIS A 10 -1.94 17.84 15.71
C HIS A 10 -3.36 17.33 15.59
N TYR A 11 -3.66 16.66 14.49
CA TYR A 11 -4.99 16.17 14.15
C TYR A 11 -5.15 14.70 14.52
N THR A 12 -6.40 14.31 14.76
CA THR A 12 -6.80 12.95 15.09
C THR A 12 -7.69 12.35 14.00
N VAL A 13 -7.96 11.04 14.11
CA VAL A 13 -8.96 10.35 13.29
C VAL A 13 -10.33 11.03 13.39
N GLU A 14 -10.69 11.56 14.55
CA GLU A 14 -11.95 12.29 14.71
C GLU A 14 -11.98 13.59 13.90
N ASP A 15 -10.87 14.31 13.83
CA ASP A 15 -10.74 15.50 12.99
C ASP A 15 -10.78 15.10 11.50
N TYR A 16 -10.03 14.07 11.12
CA TYR A 16 -9.98 13.55 9.76
C TYR A 16 -11.37 13.21 9.21
N ARG A 17 -12.24 12.61 10.02
CA ARG A 17 -13.61 12.24 9.60
C ARG A 17 -14.50 13.43 9.26
N ARG A 18 -14.07 14.66 9.55
CA ARG A 18 -14.79 15.92 9.25
C ARG A 18 -14.22 16.62 8.02
N TRP A 19 -13.09 16.12 7.48
CA TRP A 19 -12.48 16.75 6.32
C TRP A 19 -13.20 16.37 5.04
N GLU A 20 -13.21 17.31 4.10
CA GLU A 20 -13.64 17.08 2.73
C GLU A 20 -12.43 16.90 1.83
N GLY A 21 -12.55 16.04 0.80
CA GLY A 21 -11.48 15.77 -0.14
C GLY A 21 -10.60 14.57 0.27
N ASP A 22 -9.51 14.39 -0.45
CA ASP A 22 -8.63 13.24 -0.30
C ASP A 22 -7.39 13.60 0.53
N TRP A 23 -7.31 13.01 1.70
CA TRP A 23 -6.27 13.25 2.68
C TRP A 23 -5.73 11.95 3.27
N GLU A 24 -4.50 12.02 3.75
CA GLU A 24 -3.92 11.10 4.71
C GLU A 24 -3.60 11.86 5.99
N LEU A 25 -3.40 11.14 7.10
CA LEU A 25 -3.02 11.70 8.39
C LEU A 25 -1.73 11.02 8.86
N TRP A 26 -0.65 11.79 8.96
CA TRP A 26 0.67 11.25 9.30
C TRP A 26 1.18 11.85 10.61
N ALA A 27 1.16 11.07 11.68
CA ALA A 27 1.54 11.51 13.02
C ALA A 27 0.92 12.88 13.37
N GLY A 28 -0.40 13.00 13.20
CA GLY A 28 -1.16 14.19 13.45
C GLY A 28 -1.02 15.31 12.41
N THR A 29 -0.32 15.08 11.31
CA THR A 29 -0.16 16.05 10.22
C THR A 29 -1.07 15.69 9.05
N ALA A 30 -1.89 16.64 8.60
CA ALA A 30 -2.72 16.49 7.40
C ALA A 30 -1.85 16.49 6.15
N VAL A 31 -1.98 15.47 5.33
CA VAL A 31 -1.25 15.31 4.06
C VAL A 31 -2.26 15.19 2.94
N SER A 32 -2.25 16.16 2.01
CA SER A 32 -3.13 16.10 0.86
C SER A 32 -2.70 15.00 -0.11
N MET A 33 -3.66 14.24 -0.60
CA MET A 33 -3.43 13.30 -1.67
C MET A 33 -3.44 14.04 -3.02
N THR A 34 -2.62 13.56 -3.94
CA THR A 34 -2.58 14.14 -5.27
C THR A 34 -3.83 13.72 -6.05
N PRO A 35 -4.54 14.65 -6.69
CA PRO A 35 -5.71 14.28 -7.49
C PRO A 35 -5.29 13.35 -8.64
N SER A 36 -6.16 12.42 -8.89
CA SER A 36 -6.16 11.41 -9.95
C SER A 36 -4.86 11.20 -10.73
N PRO A 37 -4.31 10.03 -10.64
CA PRO A 37 -3.12 9.62 -11.39
C PRO A 37 -3.38 9.62 -12.90
N PHE A 38 -2.30 9.70 -13.65
CA PHE A 38 -2.33 9.53 -15.11
C PHE A 38 -2.85 8.13 -15.49
N GLY A 39 -3.35 7.97 -16.72
CA GLY A 39 -3.93 6.72 -17.20
C GLY A 39 -3.03 5.48 -17.05
N ARG A 40 -1.70 5.65 -17.10
CA ARG A 40 -0.75 4.56 -16.87
C ARG A 40 -0.80 4.03 -15.43
N HIS A 41 -0.90 4.90 -14.43
CA HIS A 41 -1.05 4.53 -13.02
C HIS A 41 -2.32 3.70 -12.83
N GLY A 42 -3.47 4.22 -13.26
CA GLY A 42 -4.75 3.51 -13.12
C GLY A 42 -4.77 2.17 -13.87
N SER A 43 -4.15 2.10 -15.06
CA SER A 43 -4.05 0.85 -15.81
C SER A 43 -3.19 -0.18 -15.08
N MET A 44 -2.05 0.23 -14.53
CA MET A 44 -1.16 -0.65 -13.77
C MET A 44 -1.83 -1.12 -12.48
N LEU A 45 -2.46 -0.21 -11.73
CA LEU A 45 -3.22 -0.56 -10.53
C LEU A 45 -4.33 -1.60 -10.83
N ALA A 46 -5.11 -1.39 -11.88
CA ALA A 46 -6.17 -2.33 -12.26
C ALA A 46 -5.63 -3.74 -12.58
N ARG A 47 -4.48 -3.83 -13.26
CA ARG A 47 -3.81 -5.10 -13.57
C ARG A 47 -3.28 -5.78 -12.31
N LEU A 48 -2.67 -5.03 -11.38
CA LEU A 48 -2.17 -5.55 -10.10
C LEU A 48 -3.30 -6.06 -9.22
N VAL A 49 -4.38 -5.31 -9.08
CA VAL A 49 -5.59 -5.75 -8.38
C VAL A 49 -6.13 -7.04 -8.99
N THR A 50 -6.17 -7.12 -10.33
CA THR A 50 -6.61 -8.33 -11.04
C THR A 50 -5.68 -9.52 -10.76
N ALA A 51 -4.36 -9.34 -10.81
CA ALA A 51 -3.40 -10.40 -10.54
C ALA A 51 -3.52 -10.93 -9.10
N LEU A 52 -3.64 -10.02 -8.13
CA LEU A 52 -3.84 -10.37 -6.72
C LEU A 52 -5.15 -11.12 -6.50
N THR A 53 -6.26 -10.62 -7.06
CA THR A 53 -7.57 -11.26 -6.94
C THR A 53 -7.55 -12.67 -7.53
N ASN A 54 -7.03 -12.83 -8.75
CA ASN A 54 -6.92 -14.13 -9.40
C ASN A 54 -6.05 -15.12 -8.61
N GLY A 55 -4.94 -14.64 -8.05
CA GLY A 55 -4.05 -15.46 -7.20
C GLY A 55 -4.76 -15.95 -5.95
N ILE A 56 -5.52 -15.09 -5.28
CA ILE A 56 -6.31 -15.40 -4.08
C ILE A 56 -7.42 -16.39 -4.41
N ASP A 57 -8.20 -16.13 -5.45
CA ASP A 57 -9.32 -16.97 -5.87
C ASP A 57 -8.84 -18.36 -6.30
N SER A 58 -7.74 -18.43 -7.08
CA SER A 58 -7.15 -19.69 -7.53
C SER A 58 -6.61 -20.55 -6.40
N ALA A 59 -6.10 -19.90 -5.34
CA ALA A 59 -5.60 -20.58 -4.15
C ALA A 59 -6.71 -20.94 -3.14
N GLY A 60 -7.92 -20.41 -3.31
CA GLY A 60 -9.02 -20.55 -2.38
C GLY A 60 -8.76 -19.90 -1.02
N CYS A 61 -7.98 -18.83 -1.01
CA CYS A 61 -7.63 -18.13 0.22
C CYS A 61 -8.78 -17.29 0.78
N ASN A 62 -8.92 -17.28 2.11
CA ASN A 62 -9.80 -16.32 2.76
C ASN A 62 -9.09 -14.97 2.94
N ALA A 63 -8.98 -14.24 1.84
CA ALA A 63 -8.37 -12.92 1.81
C ALA A 63 -9.13 -12.03 0.81
N THR A 64 -9.02 -10.71 0.98
CA THR A 64 -9.73 -9.74 0.14
C THR A 64 -8.75 -8.68 -0.37
N VAL A 65 -8.83 -8.36 -1.67
CA VAL A 65 -8.13 -7.23 -2.27
C VAL A 65 -9.01 -5.99 -2.18
N LEU A 66 -8.45 -4.91 -1.68
CA LEU A 66 -9.10 -3.61 -1.56
C LEU A 66 -8.28 -2.57 -2.33
N ALA A 67 -8.95 -1.66 -3.04
CA ALA A 67 -8.31 -0.54 -3.72
C ALA A 67 -8.70 0.77 -3.06
N GLU A 68 -7.72 1.64 -2.81
CA GLU A 68 -7.91 3.01 -2.33
C GLU A 68 -8.75 3.12 -1.04
N ILE A 69 -8.55 2.20 -0.10
CA ILE A 69 -9.23 2.20 1.20
C ILE A 69 -8.28 2.68 2.30
N ASP A 70 -8.80 3.56 3.15
CA ASP A 70 -8.07 4.04 4.33
C ASP A 70 -7.69 2.90 5.26
N TRP A 71 -6.43 2.86 5.65
CA TRP A 71 -5.94 2.07 6.75
C TRP A 71 -5.68 2.97 7.95
N ILE A 72 -6.49 2.80 9.00
CA ILE A 72 -6.35 3.49 10.28
C ILE A 72 -5.36 2.70 11.13
N ILE A 73 -4.16 3.24 11.28
CA ILE A 73 -3.06 2.61 12.02
C ILE A 73 -3.11 3.00 13.50
N ALA A 74 -3.37 4.28 13.78
CA ALA A 74 -3.44 4.86 15.11
C ALA A 74 -4.38 6.07 15.09
N ASP A 75 -4.68 6.65 16.25
CA ASP A 75 -5.59 7.81 16.37
C ASP A 75 -5.10 9.07 15.63
N ASP A 76 -3.82 9.11 15.29
CA ASP A 76 -3.19 10.20 14.56
C ASP A 76 -2.49 9.74 13.25
N MET A 77 -2.82 8.51 12.78
CA MET A 77 -2.16 7.90 11.64
C MET A 77 -3.15 7.17 10.73
N ILE A 78 -3.36 7.71 9.55
CA ILE A 78 -4.18 7.14 8.47
C ILE A 78 -3.40 7.23 7.17
N VAL A 79 -3.33 6.12 6.44
CA VAL A 79 -2.78 6.08 5.09
C VAL A 79 -3.76 5.40 4.15
N ARG A 80 -3.68 5.75 2.87
CA ARG A 80 -4.48 5.12 1.82
C ARG A 80 -3.55 4.53 0.77
N PRO A 81 -3.22 3.25 0.88
CA PRO A 81 -2.49 2.55 -0.18
C PRO A 81 -3.32 2.48 -1.47
N ASP A 82 -2.64 2.42 -2.63
CA ASP A 82 -3.33 2.22 -3.91
C ASP A 82 -4.09 0.88 -3.93
N ALA A 83 -3.48 -0.18 -3.37
CA ALA A 83 -4.22 -1.40 -3.05
C ALA A 83 -3.66 -2.11 -1.80
N SER A 84 -4.50 -2.93 -1.19
CA SER A 84 -4.16 -3.75 -0.03
C SER A 84 -4.77 -5.13 -0.12
N VAL A 85 -4.09 -6.13 0.42
CA VAL A 85 -4.66 -7.45 0.69
C VAL A 85 -4.82 -7.61 2.19
N ILE A 86 -6.03 -7.88 2.63
CA ILE A 86 -6.34 -8.19 4.03
C ILE A 86 -6.76 -9.65 4.17
N CYS A 87 -6.47 -10.24 5.33
CA CYS A 87 -6.95 -11.56 5.67
C CYS A 87 -8.42 -11.51 6.08
N GLY A 88 -9.24 -12.41 5.56
CA GLY A 88 -10.68 -12.42 5.81
C GLY A 88 -11.50 -11.61 4.83
N GLY A 89 -12.73 -11.30 5.22
CA GLY A 89 -13.70 -10.57 4.39
C GLY A 89 -13.47 -9.06 4.36
N SER A 90 -14.16 -8.38 3.44
CA SER A 90 -14.11 -6.93 3.32
C SER A 90 -14.57 -6.23 4.60
N PRO A 91 -13.85 -5.21 5.08
CA PRO A 91 -14.29 -4.39 6.20
C PRO A 91 -15.51 -3.55 5.78
N GLU A 92 -16.32 -3.13 6.74
CA GLU A 92 -17.48 -2.28 6.44
C GLU A 92 -17.06 -0.85 5.99
N LYS A 93 -15.93 -0.33 6.50
CA LYS A 93 -15.50 1.05 6.23
C LYS A 93 -14.01 1.20 5.98
N HIS A 94 -13.17 0.85 6.93
CA HIS A 94 -11.74 1.10 6.93
C HIS A 94 -10.98 -0.18 7.27
N ILE A 95 -9.71 -0.24 6.87
CA ILE A 95 -8.79 -1.27 7.34
C ILE A 95 -8.31 -0.84 8.74
N GLU A 96 -8.39 -1.74 9.72
CA GLU A 96 -7.93 -1.51 11.10
C GLU A 96 -6.83 -2.50 11.53
N THR A 97 -6.55 -3.49 10.69
CA THR A 97 -5.48 -4.48 10.90
C THR A 97 -4.39 -4.32 9.85
N ALA A 98 -3.17 -4.70 10.16
CA ALA A 98 -2.08 -4.64 9.18
C ALA A 98 -2.41 -5.50 7.95
N PRO A 99 -2.38 -4.94 6.73
CA PRO A 99 -2.56 -5.72 5.50
C PRO A 99 -1.47 -6.77 5.34
N ALA A 100 -1.80 -7.90 4.71
CA ALA A 100 -0.83 -8.92 4.33
C ALA A 100 0.05 -8.46 3.14
N VAL A 101 -0.50 -7.65 2.26
CA VAL A 101 0.19 -7.01 1.14
C VAL A 101 -0.27 -5.57 1.03
N VAL A 102 0.65 -4.66 0.79
CA VAL A 102 0.38 -3.28 0.38
C VAL A 102 0.98 -3.05 -1.01
N VAL A 103 0.25 -2.34 -1.83
CA VAL A 103 0.65 -1.96 -3.19
C VAL A 103 0.67 -0.44 -3.32
N GLU A 104 1.75 0.10 -3.86
CA GLU A 104 1.84 1.50 -4.30
C GLU A 104 2.27 1.55 -5.76
N VAL A 105 1.55 2.30 -6.56
CA VAL A 105 1.89 2.58 -7.95
C VAL A 105 2.49 3.97 -8.02
N LEU A 106 3.75 4.06 -8.38
CA LEU A 106 4.49 5.31 -8.34
C LEU A 106 3.93 6.35 -9.31
N SER A 107 3.94 7.58 -8.85
CA SER A 107 3.71 8.77 -9.67
C SER A 107 4.80 9.79 -9.40
N PRO A 108 5.07 10.74 -10.29
CA PRO A 108 6.06 11.79 -10.04
C PRO A 108 5.82 12.58 -8.74
N ALA A 109 4.55 12.70 -8.33
CA ALA A 109 4.18 13.45 -7.14
C ALA A 109 4.33 12.67 -5.83
N THR A 110 4.20 11.34 -5.86
CA THR A 110 4.19 10.49 -4.66
C THR A 110 5.46 9.66 -4.49
N ARG A 111 6.26 9.49 -5.56
CA ARG A 111 7.43 8.60 -5.63
C ARG A 111 8.35 8.65 -4.41
N GLU A 112 8.73 9.84 -3.97
CA GLU A 112 9.62 9.99 -2.82
C GLU A 112 8.96 9.52 -1.52
N ARG A 113 7.66 9.81 -1.35
CA ARG A 113 6.87 9.39 -0.19
C ARG A 113 6.75 7.87 -0.13
N ASP A 114 6.45 7.24 -1.26
CA ASP A 114 6.22 5.80 -1.36
C ASP A 114 7.53 5.02 -1.15
N LEU A 115 8.63 5.47 -1.76
CA LEU A 115 9.93 4.82 -1.64
C LEU A 115 10.59 4.97 -0.27
N ASN A 116 10.28 6.02 0.49
CA ASN A 116 10.93 6.33 1.75
C ASN A 116 9.95 6.28 2.93
N HIS A 117 9.03 7.25 3.03
CA HIS A 117 8.18 7.40 4.21
C HIS A 117 7.21 6.23 4.37
N LYS A 118 6.41 5.91 3.35
CA LYS A 118 5.46 4.79 3.39
C LYS A 118 6.16 3.46 3.55
N ARG A 119 7.32 3.26 2.89
CA ARG A 119 8.13 2.06 3.08
C ARG A 119 8.52 1.86 4.54
N ALA A 120 9.00 2.89 5.23
CA ALA A 120 9.34 2.81 6.65
C ALA A 120 8.08 2.61 7.51
N LEU A 121 6.99 3.30 7.18
CA LEU A 121 5.71 3.17 7.87
C LEU A 121 5.19 1.73 7.81
N TYR A 122 5.16 1.12 6.62
CA TYR A 122 4.68 -0.24 6.42
C TYR A 122 5.57 -1.28 7.12
N ALA A 123 6.90 -1.10 7.10
CA ALA A 123 7.82 -1.94 7.83
C ALA A 123 7.57 -1.88 9.36
N ASN A 124 7.42 -0.68 9.91
CA ASN A 124 7.16 -0.46 11.34
C ASN A 124 5.82 -1.06 11.79
N ASN A 125 4.84 -1.10 10.90
CA ASN A 125 3.54 -1.69 11.14
C ASN A 125 3.43 -3.14 10.69
N ARG A 126 4.57 -3.79 10.41
CA ARG A 126 4.70 -5.23 10.15
C ARG A 126 3.89 -5.72 8.95
N VAL A 127 3.75 -4.92 7.91
CA VAL A 127 3.19 -5.37 6.64
C VAL A 127 4.17 -6.36 6.01
N PRO A 128 3.79 -7.64 5.81
CA PRO A 128 4.74 -8.67 5.36
C PRO A 128 5.26 -8.42 3.94
N TRP A 129 4.41 -7.91 3.04
CA TRP A 129 4.74 -7.71 1.64
C TRP A 129 4.44 -6.29 1.18
N TYR A 130 5.43 -5.65 0.59
CA TYR A 130 5.29 -4.35 -0.04
C TYR A 130 5.63 -4.43 -1.53
N LEU A 131 4.63 -4.20 -2.37
CA LEU A 131 4.74 -4.22 -3.82
C LEU A 131 4.75 -2.77 -4.32
N ILE A 132 5.79 -2.40 -5.02
CA ILE A 132 5.97 -1.09 -5.63
C ILE A 132 5.97 -1.27 -7.15
N ALA A 133 5.09 -0.57 -7.84
CA ALA A 133 5.00 -0.61 -9.28
C ALA A 133 5.35 0.74 -9.89
N ASP A 134 6.25 0.75 -10.85
CA ASP A 134 6.67 1.93 -11.58
C ASP A 134 6.12 1.86 -13.02
N PRO A 135 5.07 2.65 -13.34
CA PRO A 135 4.47 2.62 -14.67
C PRO A 135 5.34 3.27 -15.75
N ASP A 136 6.30 4.11 -15.37
CA ASP A 136 7.20 4.77 -16.35
C ASP A 136 8.31 3.81 -16.80
N ASP A 137 8.84 3.03 -15.86
CA ASP A 137 9.90 2.04 -16.14
C ASP A 137 9.33 0.64 -16.40
N SER A 138 8.01 0.44 -16.33
CA SER A 138 7.34 -0.87 -16.42
C SER A 138 7.96 -1.88 -15.44
N LEU A 139 8.28 -1.46 -14.24
CA LEU A 139 8.99 -2.24 -13.24
C LEU A 139 8.10 -2.54 -12.04
N ILE A 140 8.14 -3.79 -11.59
CA ILE A 140 7.55 -4.21 -10.32
C ILE A 140 8.68 -4.59 -9.36
N THR A 141 8.67 -3.98 -8.19
CA THR A 141 9.58 -4.29 -7.08
C THR A 141 8.78 -4.94 -5.97
N LEU A 142 9.13 -6.16 -5.62
CA LEU A 142 8.53 -6.88 -4.51
C LEU A 142 9.48 -6.91 -3.33
N LEU A 143 9.00 -6.44 -2.20
CA LEU A 143 9.75 -6.38 -0.95
C LEU A 143 9.09 -7.27 0.10
N LYS A 144 9.89 -8.08 0.78
CA LYS A 144 9.48 -8.91 1.91
C LYS A 144 10.06 -8.37 3.21
N LEU A 145 9.23 -8.26 4.24
CA LEU A 145 9.67 -7.90 5.57
C LEU A 145 10.44 -9.06 6.20
N ASN A 146 11.65 -8.80 6.71
CA ASN A 146 12.46 -9.78 7.43
C ASN A 146 12.20 -9.72 8.95
N GLU A 147 12.85 -10.60 9.70
CA GLU A 147 12.72 -10.66 11.16
C GLU A 147 13.27 -9.41 11.89
N GLN A 148 14.13 -8.65 11.23
CA GLN A 148 14.67 -7.38 11.73
C GLN A 148 13.74 -6.20 11.41
N HIS A 149 12.56 -6.44 10.85
CA HIS A 149 11.60 -5.44 10.37
C HIS A 149 12.17 -4.52 9.28
N GLU A 150 13.00 -5.09 8.40
CA GLU A 150 13.53 -4.40 7.24
C GLU A 150 12.99 -5.05 5.96
N TYR A 151 12.64 -4.24 4.98
CA TYR A 151 12.24 -4.74 3.67
C TYR A 151 13.46 -5.16 2.86
N VAL A 152 13.47 -6.41 2.43
CA VAL A 152 14.46 -6.99 1.52
C VAL A 152 13.83 -7.30 0.18
N LEU A 153 14.60 -7.10 -0.89
CA LEU A 153 14.15 -7.39 -2.25
C LEU A 153 13.87 -8.89 -2.41
N THR A 154 12.69 -9.21 -2.90
CA THR A 154 12.33 -10.56 -3.34
C THR A 154 12.43 -10.61 -4.86
N PRO A 155 13.30 -11.46 -5.42
CA PRO A 155 13.39 -11.62 -6.87
C PRO A 155 12.06 -12.11 -7.45
N ILE A 156 11.63 -11.51 -8.55
CA ILE A 156 10.56 -12.02 -9.40
C ILE A 156 11.23 -12.88 -10.45
N ALA A 157 10.68 -14.07 -10.72
CA ALA A 157 11.25 -14.98 -11.73
C ALA A 157 11.23 -14.33 -13.12
N GLY A 158 12.10 -14.78 -14.01
CA GLY A 158 12.23 -14.21 -15.36
C GLY A 158 11.01 -14.42 -16.29
N ASP A 159 9.99 -15.13 -15.80
CA ASP A 159 8.67 -15.30 -16.42
C ASP A 159 7.58 -14.44 -15.74
N ASP A 160 7.98 -13.47 -14.92
CA ASP A 160 7.11 -12.55 -14.16
C ASP A 160 6.18 -13.23 -13.14
N HIS A 161 6.52 -14.46 -12.71
CA HIS A 161 5.76 -15.19 -11.71
C HIS A 161 6.44 -15.15 -10.34
N VAL A 162 5.64 -15.09 -9.29
CA VAL A 162 6.12 -15.15 -7.92
C VAL A 162 5.07 -15.77 -6.98
N GLU A 163 5.55 -16.57 -6.01
CA GLU A 163 4.72 -17.10 -4.94
C GLU A 163 4.83 -16.23 -3.68
N LEU A 164 3.71 -15.84 -3.12
CA LEU A 164 3.62 -15.16 -1.83
C LEU A 164 2.91 -16.05 -0.82
N LEU A 165 3.45 -16.11 0.39
CA LEU A 165 2.76 -16.64 1.56
C LEU A 165 2.07 -15.48 2.26
N ILE A 166 0.74 -15.52 2.34
CA ILE A 166 -0.10 -14.50 2.99
C ILE A 166 -1.01 -15.17 4.03
N CYS A 167 -1.52 -14.41 4.98
CA CYS A 167 -2.55 -14.85 5.91
C CYS A 167 -2.18 -16.20 6.58
N ASP A 168 -1.00 -16.27 7.18
CA ASP A 168 -0.40 -17.40 7.90
C ASP A 168 -0.02 -18.60 7.02
N ASP A 169 -0.91 -19.14 6.23
CA ASP A 169 -0.71 -20.42 5.50
C ASP A 169 -1.13 -20.37 4.02
N CYS A 170 -1.68 -19.27 3.55
CA CYS A 170 -2.16 -19.18 2.18
C CYS A 170 -1.05 -18.81 1.19
N ARG A 171 -0.80 -19.69 0.19
CA ARG A 171 0.16 -19.48 -0.88
C ARG A 171 -0.56 -19.05 -2.13
N ILE A 172 -0.28 -17.84 -2.58
CA ILE A 172 -0.81 -17.30 -3.83
C ILE A 172 0.30 -17.22 -4.88
N ASN A 173 -0.04 -17.58 -6.11
CA ASN A 173 0.84 -17.39 -7.26
C ASN A 173 0.37 -16.16 -8.04
N LEU A 174 1.27 -15.20 -8.24
CA LEU A 174 1.00 -13.97 -8.97
C LEU A 174 1.72 -14.01 -10.31
N ASP A 175 0.99 -13.61 -11.35
CA ASP A 175 1.50 -13.41 -12.71
C ASP A 175 1.50 -11.92 -13.02
N PHE A 176 2.66 -11.33 -13.13
CA PHE A 176 2.85 -9.91 -13.45
C PHE A 176 3.13 -9.66 -14.94
N SER A 177 3.14 -10.67 -15.78
CA SER A 177 3.47 -10.55 -17.21
C SER A 177 2.60 -9.50 -17.92
N ARG A 178 1.34 -9.36 -17.50
CA ARG A 178 0.43 -8.34 -18.03
C ARG A 178 0.58 -6.97 -17.39
N CYS A 179 1.27 -6.88 -16.25
CA CYS A 179 1.45 -5.62 -15.54
C CYS A 179 2.61 -4.80 -16.11
N VAL A 180 3.63 -5.47 -16.66
CA VAL A 180 4.85 -4.86 -17.22
C VAL A 180 4.80 -4.67 -18.74
N GLN A 181 3.75 -5.08 -19.42
CA GLN A 181 3.57 -4.85 -20.85
C GLN A 181 3.03 -3.44 -21.11
N GLN A 182 3.71 -2.71 -22.00
CA GLN A 182 3.29 -1.39 -22.50
C GLN A 182 2.16 -1.51 -23.54
#